data_1ca0ee49bd3bef45190de3dec43b7461
#
_entry.id   1ca0ee49bd3bef45190de3dec43b7461
#
_cell.length_a   1.000
_cell.length_b   1.000
_cell.length_c   1.000
_cell.angle_alpha   90.00
_cell.angle_beta   90.00
_cell.angle_gamma   90.00
#
_symmetry.space_group_name_H-M   'P 1'
#
loop_
_entity.id
_entity.type
_entity.pdbx_description
1 polymer ?
#
loop_
_entity_poly.entity_id
_entity_poly.type
_entity_poly.pdbx_seq_one_letter_code
_entity_poly.pdbx_strand_id
1 'polypeptide(L)'
;MQISVVWTINARTASVDRAIENLAEIAEEGFTRVWCTQMPNEPDALTMLTVAGWEVPEIEFGTSVLPMQVQHPMLLAQRALTTNAVIGPRLHLGLGLSHQVVTEGMWGVSYKKPIQRTNEYLDGLLPLLRGEKVNSGGDLITTRGSLTMDDIDVPPVYLAALGPKMLGIAGSRTSGTVTWMTGPKTLRDHIVPTLRAAAVGAGRAESDVRTVAMLPVSVTDNVDGARAAAGEQFAMYNNLPSYKAMLDREGFTGPADAAIIGDESTVAEQIRQLGEFGVDEFVGILFDRDAEVRARTRALLRTLHP
;
A
#
# COMPACT_ATOMS: atom_id res chain seq x y z
N MET A 1 -3.89 16.69 0.81
CA MET A 1 -3.65 15.25 0.49
C MET A 1 -2.15 15.04 0.36
N GLN A 2 -1.58 14.06 1.07
CA GLN A 2 -0.18 13.67 0.93
C GLN A 2 0.09 13.13 -0.48
N ILE A 3 1.25 13.44 -1.05
CA ILE A 3 1.72 12.87 -2.32
C ILE A 3 2.97 12.05 -2.05
N SER A 4 2.97 10.82 -2.50
CA SER A 4 4.04 9.85 -2.33
C SER A 4 4.32 9.10 -3.63
N VAL A 5 5.42 8.40 -3.71
CA VAL A 5 5.77 7.55 -4.84
C VAL A 5 6.11 6.14 -4.38
N VAL A 6 6.04 5.18 -5.29
CA VAL A 6 6.54 3.84 -5.02
C VAL A 6 8.06 3.84 -5.16
N TRP A 7 8.72 3.36 -4.12
CA TRP A 7 10.13 2.98 -4.18
C TRP A 7 10.24 1.49 -4.48
N THR A 8 10.83 1.18 -5.62
CA THR A 8 10.92 -0.20 -6.11
C THR A 8 12.27 -0.79 -5.74
N ILE A 9 12.23 -1.88 -5.00
CA ILE A 9 13.42 -2.69 -4.68
C ILE A 9 13.51 -3.80 -5.72
N ASN A 10 14.04 -3.49 -6.88
CA ASN A 10 14.14 -4.47 -7.95
C ASN A 10 15.55 -5.05 -8.05
N ALA A 11 15.71 -6.32 -7.65
CA ALA A 11 16.97 -7.04 -7.69
C ALA A 11 17.57 -7.22 -9.10
N ARG A 12 16.79 -6.99 -10.17
CA ARG A 12 17.31 -7.10 -11.55
C ARG A 12 18.19 -5.91 -11.96
N THR A 13 18.06 -4.78 -11.28
CA THR A 13 18.66 -3.52 -11.70
C THR A 13 19.58 -2.89 -10.66
N ALA A 14 19.61 -3.40 -9.42
CA ALA A 14 20.32 -2.70 -8.37
C ALA A 14 20.87 -3.63 -7.29
N SER A 15 22.12 -3.36 -6.95
CA SER A 15 22.66 -3.67 -5.63
C SER A 15 21.85 -2.93 -4.55
N VAL A 16 21.96 -3.32 -3.31
CA VAL A 16 21.40 -2.61 -2.16
C VAL A 16 21.80 -1.14 -2.19
N ASP A 17 23.08 -0.85 -2.48
CA ASP A 17 23.62 0.52 -2.57
C ASP A 17 22.86 1.36 -3.61
N ARG A 18 22.59 0.80 -4.79
CA ARG A 18 21.84 1.51 -5.84
C ARG A 18 20.39 1.79 -5.46
N ALA A 19 19.77 0.89 -4.70
CA ALA A 19 18.42 1.11 -4.19
C ALA A 19 18.40 2.25 -3.15
N ILE A 20 19.42 2.32 -2.29
CA ILE A 20 19.59 3.40 -1.29
C ILE A 20 19.88 4.73 -1.99
N GLU A 21 20.78 4.76 -2.98
CA GLU A 21 21.07 5.95 -3.79
C GLU A 21 19.77 6.50 -4.43
N ASN A 22 18.95 5.62 -5.04
CA ASN A 22 17.68 6.05 -5.63
C ASN A 22 16.69 6.59 -4.58
N LEU A 23 16.70 6.03 -3.36
CA LEU A 23 15.88 6.57 -2.27
C LEU A 23 16.35 7.96 -1.84
N ALA A 24 17.69 8.17 -1.75
CA ALA A 24 18.25 9.47 -1.45
C ALA A 24 17.89 10.50 -2.52
N GLU A 25 17.96 10.14 -3.82
CA GLU A 25 17.48 11.00 -4.92
C GLU A 25 16.00 11.41 -4.71
N ILE A 26 15.12 10.46 -4.32
CA ILE A 26 13.70 10.74 -4.05
C ILE A 26 13.54 11.70 -2.85
N ALA A 27 14.35 11.54 -1.80
CA ALA A 27 14.37 12.45 -0.65
C ALA A 27 14.85 13.86 -1.04
N GLU A 28 15.92 13.97 -1.83
CA GLU A 28 16.45 15.24 -2.34
C GLU A 28 15.45 15.95 -3.26
N GLU A 29 14.62 15.21 -4.00
CA GLU A 29 13.51 15.75 -4.78
C GLU A 29 12.38 16.34 -3.89
N GLY A 30 12.40 16.08 -2.57
CA GLY A 30 11.48 16.64 -1.58
C GLY A 30 10.29 15.74 -1.23
N PHE A 31 10.30 14.47 -1.61
CA PHE A 31 9.32 13.50 -1.09
C PHE A 31 9.67 13.12 0.33
N THR A 32 8.66 13.07 1.19
CA THR A 32 8.83 12.71 2.62
C THR A 32 8.40 11.29 2.93
N ARG A 33 7.72 10.62 1.99
CA ARG A 33 7.27 9.23 2.16
C ARG A 33 7.32 8.47 0.85
N VAL A 34 7.70 7.19 0.97
CA VAL A 34 7.63 6.23 -0.12
C VAL A 34 6.85 4.99 0.30
N TRP A 35 6.26 4.29 -0.66
CA TRP A 35 5.62 3.00 -0.45
C TRP A 35 6.38 1.91 -1.18
N CYS A 36 6.59 0.76 -0.52
CA CYS A 36 7.34 -0.37 -1.05
C CYS A 36 6.43 -1.59 -1.23
N THR A 37 6.47 -2.18 -2.41
CA THR A 37 5.75 -3.42 -2.69
C THR A 37 6.53 -4.63 -2.18
N GLN A 38 5.81 -5.69 -1.77
CA GLN A 38 6.39 -6.99 -1.45
C GLN A 38 5.98 -7.98 -2.54
N MET A 39 6.82 -8.15 -3.55
CA MET A 39 6.60 -9.16 -4.58
C MET A 39 7.18 -10.51 -4.15
N PRO A 40 6.58 -11.65 -4.56
CA PRO A 40 6.99 -12.97 -4.07
C PRO A 40 8.40 -13.40 -4.50
N ASN A 41 8.96 -12.76 -5.51
CA ASN A 41 10.25 -13.07 -6.11
C ASN A 41 11.27 -11.92 -6.03
N GLU A 42 10.98 -10.91 -5.22
CA GLU A 42 11.84 -9.75 -5.00
C GLU A 42 12.41 -9.75 -3.57
N PRO A 43 13.38 -8.88 -3.26
CA PRO A 43 13.91 -8.75 -1.91
C PRO A 43 12.83 -8.47 -0.87
N ASP A 44 13.05 -8.91 0.36
CA ASP A 44 12.13 -8.68 1.48
C ASP A 44 12.01 -7.18 1.80
N ALA A 45 10.77 -6.66 1.72
CA ALA A 45 10.53 -5.24 1.88
C ALA A 45 10.95 -4.70 3.25
N LEU A 46 10.59 -5.36 4.37
CA LEU A 46 10.96 -4.85 5.71
C LEU A 46 12.47 -4.84 5.93
N THR A 47 13.19 -5.86 5.45
CA THR A 47 14.64 -5.90 5.53
C THR A 47 15.26 -4.72 4.77
N MET A 48 14.80 -4.48 3.55
CA MET A 48 15.31 -3.37 2.73
C MET A 48 14.92 -2.01 3.28
N LEU A 49 13.68 -1.84 3.75
CA LEU A 49 13.23 -0.60 4.40
C LEU A 49 14.05 -0.28 5.66
N THR A 50 14.42 -1.30 6.44
CA THR A 50 15.22 -1.11 7.65
C THR A 50 16.62 -0.58 7.30
N VAL A 51 17.28 -1.18 6.32
CA VAL A 51 18.62 -0.74 5.87
C VAL A 51 18.55 0.66 5.24
N ALA A 52 17.61 0.86 4.30
CA ALA A 52 17.47 2.13 3.61
C ALA A 52 17.04 3.27 4.55
N GLY A 53 16.16 2.99 5.51
CA GLY A 53 15.72 3.99 6.48
C GLY A 53 16.76 4.35 7.54
N TRP A 54 17.77 3.50 7.75
CA TRP A 54 18.94 3.86 8.53
C TRP A 54 19.84 4.86 7.79
N GLU A 55 20.01 4.66 6.48
CA GLU A 55 20.87 5.51 5.64
C GLU A 55 20.20 6.81 5.20
N VAL A 56 18.86 6.82 5.05
CA VAL A 56 18.07 7.98 4.58
C VAL A 56 17.03 8.34 5.65
N PRO A 57 17.40 9.12 6.67
CA PRO A 57 16.56 9.38 7.86
C PRO A 57 15.35 10.30 7.60
N GLU A 58 15.29 11.00 6.47
CA GLU A 58 14.25 11.97 6.15
C GLU A 58 12.96 11.30 5.64
N ILE A 59 13.01 10.03 5.23
CA ILE A 59 11.90 9.33 4.57
C ILE A 59 11.10 8.48 5.55
N GLU A 60 9.78 8.57 5.46
CA GLU A 60 8.84 7.60 6.02
C GLU A 60 8.54 6.49 5.01
N PHE A 61 8.24 5.30 5.49
CA PHE A 61 8.07 4.11 4.66
C PHE A 61 6.71 3.46 4.85
N GLY A 62 5.99 3.23 3.75
CA GLY A 62 4.83 2.35 3.75
C GLY A 62 5.12 1.01 3.07
N THR A 63 4.48 -0.07 3.53
CA THR A 63 4.45 -1.33 2.79
C THR A 63 3.13 -1.49 2.04
N SER A 64 3.17 -1.87 0.76
CA SER A 64 1.98 -1.98 -0.10
C SER A 64 1.95 -3.27 -0.96
N VAL A 65 1.74 -4.42 -0.38
CA VAL A 65 1.52 -4.70 1.04
C VAL A 65 2.21 -6.00 1.43
N LEU A 66 2.50 -6.19 2.72
CA LEU A 66 3.07 -7.46 3.19
C LEU A 66 1.99 -8.54 3.22
N PRO A 67 2.27 -9.76 2.71
CA PRO A 67 1.31 -10.86 2.70
C PRO A 67 1.15 -11.49 4.08
N MET A 68 -0.08 -11.53 4.58
CA MET A 68 -0.41 -12.12 5.89
C MET A 68 -0.35 -13.65 5.89
N GLN A 69 -0.53 -14.30 4.74
CA GLN A 69 -0.69 -15.77 4.68
C GLN A 69 0.58 -16.54 5.00
N VAL A 70 1.74 -15.99 4.68
CA VAL A 70 3.03 -16.67 4.76
C VAL A 70 3.85 -16.31 5.99
N GLN A 71 3.27 -15.53 6.90
CA GLN A 71 3.96 -15.18 8.14
C GLN A 71 2.99 -15.16 9.33
N HIS A 72 3.48 -15.59 10.49
CA HIS A 72 2.70 -15.57 11.72
C HIS A 72 2.57 -14.14 12.28
N PRO A 73 1.42 -13.74 12.89
CA PRO A 73 1.25 -12.39 13.45
C PRO A 73 2.36 -11.99 14.43
N MET A 74 2.82 -12.89 15.28
CA MET A 74 3.89 -12.63 16.23
C MET A 74 5.22 -12.33 15.54
N LEU A 75 5.55 -13.06 14.47
CA LEU A 75 6.76 -12.82 13.69
C LEU A 75 6.70 -11.45 13.00
N LEU A 76 5.53 -11.10 12.44
CA LEU A 76 5.37 -9.80 11.81
C LEU A 76 5.43 -8.66 12.83
N ALA A 77 4.78 -8.79 14.01
CA ALA A 77 4.87 -7.79 15.07
C ALA A 77 6.32 -7.56 15.49
N GLN A 78 7.08 -8.65 15.72
CA GLN A 78 8.50 -8.58 16.04
C GLN A 78 9.30 -7.84 14.98
N ARG A 79 9.12 -8.17 13.70
CA ARG A 79 9.83 -7.53 12.59
C ARG A 79 9.47 -6.05 12.46
N ALA A 80 8.18 -5.71 12.52
CA ALA A 80 7.71 -4.33 12.39
C ALA A 80 8.21 -3.43 13.53
N LEU A 81 8.16 -3.92 14.77
CA LEU A 81 8.70 -3.20 15.93
C LEU A 81 10.24 -3.08 15.83
N THR A 82 10.94 -4.13 15.39
CA THR A 82 12.39 -4.05 15.17
C THR A 82 12.73 -3.01 14.11
N THR A 83 11.98 -2.96 13.01
CA THR A 83 12.14 -1.92 12.00
C THR A 83 11.97 -0.52 12.61
N ASN A 84 10.89 -0.26 13.35
CA ASN A 84 10.68 1.03 14.00
C ASN A 84 11.75 1.35 15.08
N ALA A 85 12.27 0.34 15.78
CA ALA A 85 13.38 0.55 16.72
C ALA A 85 14.66 1.04 16.01
N VAL A 86 14.89 0.58 14.77
CA VAL A 86 16.06 0.96 13.99
C VAL A 86 15.89 2.31 13.31
N ILE A 87 14.74 2.51 12.63
CA ILE A 87 14.54 3.71 11.79
C ILE A 87 13.77 4.84 12.50
N GLY A 88 13.30 4.64 13.74
CA GLY A 88 12.35 5.52 14.42
C GLY A 88 10.90 5.30 13.93
N PRO A 89 9.92 6.13 14.39
CA PRO A 89 8.48 5.94 14.13
C PRO A 89 8.08 6.31 12.69
N ARG A 90 8.77 5.73 11.72
CA ARG A 90 8.62 6.08 10.29
C ARG A 90 8.03 4.96 9.44
N LEU A 91 7.64 3.82 10.05
CA LEU A 91 7.01 2.70 9.33
C LEU A 91 5.48 2.83 9.33
N HIS A 92 4.86 2.74 8.15
CA HIS A 92 3.43 2.54 7.91
C HIS A 92 3.21 1.11 7.44
N LEU A 93 2.62 0.26 8.29
CA LEU A 93 2.55 -1.19 8.08
C LEU A 93 1.32 -1.57 7.25
N GLY A 94 1.48 -1.66 5.93
CA GLY A 94 0.43 -2.11 5.03
C GLY A 94 0.43 -3.64 4.85
N LEU A 95 -0.74 -4.26 5.03
CA LEU A 95 -0.97 -5.69 5.04
C LEU A 95 -2.01 -6.09 4.01
N GLY A 96 -1.88 -7.29 3.45
CA GLY A 96 -2.86 -7.81 2.51
C GLY A 96 -2.86 -9.33 2.41
N LEU A 97 -3.87 -9.83 1.69
CA LEU A 97 -4.06 -11.27 1.48
C LEU A 97 -3.32 -11.79 0.25
N SER A 98 -2.55 -10.94 -0.46
CA SER A 98 -1.98 -11.31 -1.76
C SER A 98 -3.08 -11.81 -2.72
N HIS A 99 -2.73 -12.58 -3.74
CA HIS A 99 -3.66 -13.13 -4.73
C HIS A 99 -3.71 -14.65 -4.63
N GLN A 100 -4.89 -15.22 -4.87
CA GLN A 100 -5.07 -16.69 -4.79
C GLN A 100 -4.05 -17.44 -5.64
N VAL A 101 -3.76 -16.96 -6.84
CA VAL A 101 -2.76 -17.56 -7.75
C VAL A 101 -1.37 -17.58 -7.14
N VAL A 102 -1.00 -16.58 -6.34
CA VAL A 102 0.28 -16.51 -5.63
C VAL A 102 0.24 -17.39 -4.38
N THR A 103 -0.78 -17.25 -3.55
CA THR A 103 -0.84 -17.97 -2.26
C THR A 103 -0.98 -19.48 -2.46
N GLU A 104 -1.85 -19.92 -3.36
CA GLU A 104 -2.06 -21.34 -3.61
C GLU A 104 -1.06 -21.91 -4.64
N GLY A 105 -0.76 -21.15 -5.72
CA GLY A 105 0.10 -21.61 -6.79
C GLY A 105 1.59 -21.56 -6.49
N MET A 106 2.07 -20.52 -5.80
CA MET A 106 3.50 -20.36 -5.49
C MET A 106 3.87 -20.81 -4.07
N TRP A 107 3.03 -20.49 -3.08
CA TRP A 107 3.36 -20.76 -1.68
C TRP A 107 2.67 -22.00 -1.09
N GLY A 108 1.72 -22.60 -1.81
CA GLY A 108 0.98 -23.78 -1.32
C GLY A 108 0.10 -23.49 -0.10
N VAL A 109 -0.26 -22.22 0.15
CA VAL A 109 -1.06 -21.78 1.29
C VAL A 109 -2.48 -21.50 0.85
N SER A 110 -3.47 -22.04 1.56
CA SER A 110 -4.89 -21.87 1.21
C SER A 110 -5.34 -20.41 1.31
N TYR A 111 -6.05 -19.95 0.28
CA TYR A 111 -6.70 -18.63 0.23
C TYR A 111 -8.10 -18.61 0.88
N LYS A 112 -8.60 -19.76 1.33
CA LYS A 112 -9.97 -19.89 1.89
C LYS A 112 -10.16 -19.04 3.14
N LYS A 113 -11.43 -18.62 3.33
CA LYS A 113 -11.89 -17.84 4.50
C LYS A 113 -11.10 -16.53 4.73
N PRO A 114 -10.93 -15.66 3.72
CA PRO A 114 -10.08 -14.48 3.81
C PRO A 114 -10.49 -13.51 4.93
N ILE A 115 -11.79 -13.31 5.15
CA ILE A 115 -12.32 -12.42 6.21
C ILE A 115 -12.01 -12.97 7.61
N GLN A 116 -12.25 -14.27 7.83
CA GLN A 116 -11.94 -14.92 9.11
C GLN A 116 -10.43 -14.87 9.37
N ARG A 117 -9.60 -15.22 8.38
CA ARG A 117 -8.14 -15.16 8.48
C ARG A 117 -7.65 -13.76 8.87
N THR A 118 -8.17 -12.72 8.22
CA THR A 118 -7.79 -11.34 8.53
C THR A 118 -8.15 -10.96 9.97
N ASN A 119 -9.35 -11.32 10.44
CA ASN A 119 -9.73 -11.04 11.82
C ASN A 119 -8.83 -11.75 12.84
N GLU A 120 -8.64 -13.07 12.67
CA GLU A 120 -7.76 -13.84 13.57
C GLU A 120 -6.30 -13.38 13.53
N TYR A 121 -5.83 -12.93 12.35
CA TYR A 121 -4.51 -12.34 12.19
C TYR A 121 -4.37 -11.04 13.01
N LEU A 122 -5.34 -10.15 12.90
CA LEU A 122 -5.36 -8.88 13.62
C LEU A 122 -5.58 -9.08 15.12
N ASP A 123 -6.32 -10.11 15.55
CA ASP A 123 -6.47 -10.48 16.96
C ASP A 123 -5.12 -10.86 17.61
N GLY A 124 -4.21 -11.40 16.81
CA GLY A 124 -2.83 -11.67 17.25
C GLY A 124 -1.90 -10.47 17.11
N LEU A 125 -1.96 -9.79 15.97
CA LEU A 125 -1.00 -8.74 15.61
C LEU A 125 -1.14 -7.47 16.44
N LEU A 126 -2.36 -6.90 16.49
CA LEU A 126 -2.57 -5.56 17.06
C LEU A 126 -2.22 -5.47 18.55
N PRO A 127 -2.59 -6.44 19.42
CA PRO A 127 -2.15 -6.42 20.80
C PRO A 127 -0.63 -6.52 20.96
N LEU A 128 0.02 -7.39 20.16
CA LEU A 128 1.48 -7.54 20.21
C LEU A 128 2.23 -6.27 19.79
N LEU A 129 1.72 -5.54 18.81
CA LEU A 129 2.30 -4.24 18.43
C LEU A 129 2.20 -3.21 19.55
N ARG A 130 1.17 -3.31 20.41
CA ARG A 130 0.99 -2.43 21.58
C ARG A 130 1.71 -2.91 22.86
N GLY A 131 2.54 -3.96 22.75
CA GLY A 131 3.23 -4.53 23.92
C GLY A 131 2.32 -5.36 24.83
N GLU A 132 1.10 -5.67 24.40
CA GLU A 132 0.13 -6.43 25.20
C GLU A 132 0.38 -7.94 25.08
N LYS A 133 0.04 -8.67 26.15
CA LYS A 133 -0.02 -10.13 26.10
C LYS A 133 -1.24 -10.58 25.31
N VAL A 134 -1.05 -11.47 24.36
CA VAL A 134 -2.12 -12.05 23.54
C VAL A 134 -2.38 -13.52 23.92
N ASN A 135 -3.65 -13.91 23.89
CA ASN A 135 -4.10 -15.30 23.98
C ASN A 135 -5.30 -15.48 23.04
N SER A 136 -5.04 -15.37 21.75
CA SER A 136 -6.02 -15.54 20.68
C SER A 136 -5.92 -16.94 20.10
N GLY A 137 -7.04 -17.65 20.03
CA GLY A 137 -7.15 -18.97 19.41
C GLY A 137 -8.30 -18.97 18.41
N GLY A 138 -7.97 -18.99 17.11
CA GLY A 138 -8.92 -19.15 16.02
C GLY A 138 -8.79 -20.49 15.31
N ASP A 139 -9.67 -20.78 14.39
CA ASP A 139 -9.62 -22.00 13.55
C ASP A 139 -8.43 -22.01 12.59
N LEU A 140 -7.96 -20.81 12.20
CA LEU A 140 -6.93 -20.63 11.17
C LEU A 140 -5.61 -20.16 11.75
N ILE A 141 -5.65 -19.33 12.80
CA ILE A 141 -4.47 -18.71 13.40
C ILE A 141 -4.62 -18.71 14.91
N THR A 142 -3.59 -19.21 15.60
CA THR A 142 -3.48 -19.13 17.06
C THR A 142 -2.26 -18.29 17.42
N THR A 143 -2.44 -17.25 18.25
CA THR A 143 -1.34 -16.40 18.73
C THR A 143 -1.38 -16.34 20.24
N ARG A 144 -0.30 -16.75 20.90
CA ARG A 144 -0.19 -16.75 22.37
C ARG A 144 1.18 -16.27 22.81
N GLY A 145 1.22 -15.34 23.76
CA GLY A 145 2.45 -14.82 24.33
C GLY A 145 2.50 -13.30 24.31
N SER A 146 3.69 -12.76 24.48
CA SER A 146 4.01 -11.32 24.42
C SER A 146 5.38 -11.13 23.79
N LEU A 147 5.67 -9.93 23.34
CA LEU A 147 7.02 -9.53 22.93
C LEU A 147 7.69 -8.77 24.09
N THR A 148 8.99 -8.90 24.21
CA THR A 148 9.81 -8.14 25.16
C THR A 148 10.49 -6.98 24.42
N MET A 149 9.65 -6.08 23.88
CA MET A 149 10.07 -4.94 23.07
C MET A 149 9.30 -3.72 23.58
N ASP A 150 9.80 -3.15 24.67
CA ASP A 150 9.17 -2.01 25.34
C ASP A 150 9.64 -0.68 24.72
N ASP A 151 8.83 0.37 24.87
CA ASP A 151 9.14 1.75 24.47
C ASP A 151 9.42 1.96 22.95
N ILE A 152 8.80 1.13 22.09
CA ILE A 152 8.88 1.28 20.64
C ILE A 152 7.54 1.80 20.13
N ASP A 153 7.57 2.87 19.32
CA ASP A 153 6.38 3.42 18.70
C ASP A 153 5.67 2.38 17.82
N VAL A 154 4.35 2.28 18.00
CA VAL A 154 3.51 1.36 17.26
C VAL A 154 3.30 1.87 15.84
N PRO A 155 3.70 1.15 14.79
CA PRO A 155 3.44 1.58 13.42
C PRO A 155 1.94 1.57 13.12
N PRO A 156 1.39 2.61 12.45
CA PRO A 156 0.03 2.58 11.97
C PRO A 156 -0.16 1.42 10.96
N VAL A 157 -1.24 0.66 11.13
CA VAL A 157 -1.55 -0.53 10.34
C VAL A 157 -2.59 -0.20 9.29
N TYR A 158 -2.33 -0.54 8.04
CA TYR A 158 -3.26 -0.41 6.90
C TYR A 158 -3.59 -1.78 6.32
N LEU A 159 -4.82 -1.96 5.82
CA LEU A 159 -5.21 -3.16 5.08
C LEU A 159 -5.42 -2.85 3.60
N ALA A 160 -4.94 -3.72 2.72
CA ALA A 160 -5.39 -3.74 1.34
C ALA A 160 -6.85 -4.23 1.31
N ALA A 161 -7.78 -3.32 1.08
CA ALA A 161 -9.21 -3.60 1.13
C ALA A 161 -9.95 -2.93 -0.02
N LEU A 162 -10.73 -3.72 -0.77
CA LEU A 162 -11.57 -3.23 -1.87
C LEU A 162 -13.05 -3.59 -1.65
N GLY A 163 -13.34 -4.79 -1.17
CA GLY A 163 -14.70 -5.23 -0.90
C GLY A 163 -15.24 -4.74 0.44
N PRO A 164 -16.58 -4.60 0.59
CA PRO A 164 -17.20 -3.97 1.77
C PRO A 164 -16.88 -4.66 3.09
N LYS A 165 -16.75 -5.99 3.12
CA LYS A 165 -16.40 -6.73 4.34
C LYS A 165 -14.97 -6.43 4.80
N MET A 166 -14.00 -6.35 3.87
CA MET A 166 -12.61 -6.05 4.18
C MET A 166 -12.45 -4.57 4.56
N LEU A 167 -13.14 -3.65 3.86
CA LEU A 167 -13.21 -2.24 4.23
C LEU A 167 -13.82 -2.05 5.62
N GLY A 168 -14.83 -2.87 5.97
CA GLY A 168 -15.40 -2.91 7.31
C GLY A 168 -14.35 -3.24 8.40
N ILE A 169 -13.50 -4.23 8.14
CA ILE A 169 -12.38 -4.57 9.06
C ILE A 169 -11.35 -3.44 9.09
N ALA A 170 -10.96 -2.91 7.92
CA ALA A 170 -9.99 -1.82 7.84
C ALA A 170 -10.45 -0.60 8.65
N GLY A 171 -11.69 -0.14 8.45
CA GLY A 171 -12.25 1.01 9.14
C GLY A 171 -12.42 0.80 10.65
N SER A 172 -12.88 -0.38 11.06
CA SER A 172 -13.15 -0.64 12.49
C SER A 172 -11.90 -0.94 13.32
N ARG A 173 -10.81 -1.45 12.71
CA ARG A 173 -9.70 -2.05 13.47
C ARG A 173 -8.31 -1.50 13.16
N THR A 174 -8.13 -0.81 12.03
CA THR A 174 -6.80 -0.37 11.57
C THR A 174 -6.76 1.13 11.30
N SER A 175 -5.61 1.64 10.87
CA SER A 175 -5.42 3.06 10.54
C SER A 175 -5.94 3.43 9.14
N GLY A 176 -6.46 2.45 8.39
CA GLY A 176 -7.04 2.74 7.08
C GLY A 176 -6.83 1.64 6.04
N THR A 177 -6.97 2.04 4.79
CA THR A 177 -6.81 1.13 3.64
C THR A 177 -5.79 1.64 2.65
N VAL A 178 -5.10 0.69 1.98
CA VAL A 178 -4.28 0.93 0.78
C VAL A 178 -4.99 0.28 -0.39
N THR A 179 -5.30 1.06 -1.42
CA THR A 179 -5.95 0.58 -2.64
C THR A 179 -4.98 0.59 -3.82
N TRP A 180 -5.19 -0.31 -4.76
CA TRP A 180 -4.49 -0.37 -6.02
C TRP A 180 -5.50 -0.49 -7.16
N MET A 181 -5.25 0.15 -8.30
CA MET A 181 -6.11 0.08 -9.50
C MET A 181 -7.59 0.40 -9.24
N THR A 182 -7.85 1.36 -8.35
CA THR A 182 -9.19 1.78 -8.00
C THR A 182 -9.41 3.21 -8.47
N GLY A 183 -10.31 3.42 -9.40
CA GLY A 183 -10.55 4.71 -10.02
C GLY A 183 -11.33 5.71 -9.14
N PRO A 184 -11.44 6.97 -9.59
CA PRO A 184 -11.93 8.09 -8.79
C PRO A 184 -13.39 7.92 -8.34
N LYS A 185 -14.27 7.42 -9.20
CA LYS A 185 -15.68 7.18 -8.86
C LYS A 185 -15.82 6.12 -7.77
N THR A 186 -15.06 5.03 -7.87
CA THR A 186 -15.09 3.96 -6.86
C THR A 186 -14.50 4.43 -5.53
N LEU A 187 -13.44 5.23 -5.56
CA LEU A 187 -12.88 5.85 -4.35
C LEU A 187 -13.92 6.72 -3.66
N ARG A 188 -14.60 7.62 -4.41
CA ARG A 188 -15.62 8.53 -3.90
C ARG A 188 -16.88 7.82 -3.39
N ASP A 189 -17.42 6.88 -4.18
CA ASP A 189 -18.76 6.33 -3.94
C ASP A 189 -18.75 5.03 -3.13
N HIS A 190 -17.59 4.40 -2.97
CA HIS A 190 -17.49 3.10 -2.31
C HIS A 190 -16.38 3.02 -1.26
N ILE A 191 -15.11 3.28 -1.61
CA ILE A 191 -14.00 3.02 -0.69
C ILE A 191 -14.06 3.97 0.52
N VAL A 192 -13.98 5.27 0.29
CA VAL A 192 -13.94 6.29 1.34
C VAL A 192 -15.16 6.23 2.25
N PRO A 193 -16.41 6.25 1.74
CA PRO A 193 -17.58 6.22 2.60
C PRO A 193 -17.72 4.90 3.38
N THR A 194 -17.39 3.76 2.77
CA THR A 194 -17.48 2.46 3.47
C THR A 194 -16.45 2.37 4.60
N LEU A 195 -15.22 2.84 4.36
CA LEU A 195 -14.14 2.85 5.35
C LEU A 195 -14.52 3.73 6.55
N ARG A 196 -14.94 4.98 6.29
CA ARG A 196 -15.32 5.96 7.33
C ARG A 196 -16.54 5.51 8.12
N ALA A 197 -17.58 5.02 7.45
CA ALA A 197 -18.76 4.47 8.11
C ALA A 197 -18.42 3.29 9.04
N ALA A 198 -17.45 2.45 8.66
CA ALA A 198 -17.00 1.34 9.50
C ALA A 198 -16.22 1.84 10.74
N ALA A 199 -15.44 2.92 10.62
CA ALA A 199 -14.79 3.55 11.76
C ALA A 199 -15.82 4.12 12.74
N VAL A 200 -16.78 4.91 12.26
CA VAL A 200 -17.87 5.47 13.07
C VAL A 200 -18.69 4.36 13.75
N GLY A 201 -19.03 3.30 13.00
CA GLY A 201 -19.76 2.13 13.54
C GLY A 201 -18.99 1.38 14.64
N ALA A 202 -17.67 1.54 14.71
CA ALA A 202 -16.80 1.02 15.77
C ALA A 202 -16.52 2.03 16.90
N GLY A 203 -17.19 3.18 16.91
CA GLY A 203 -17.01 4.23 17.93
C GLY A 203 -15.74 5.07 17.74
N ARG A 204 -15.16 5.08 16.54
CA ARG A 204 -13.97 5.86 16.16
C ARG A 204 -14.39 7.12 15.39
N ALA A 205 -13.51 8.11 15.31
CA ALA A 205 -13.73 9.26 14.42
C ALA A 205 -13.44 8.88 12.95
N GLU A 206 -14.08 9.56 12.01
CA GLU A 206 -13.77 9.41 10.58
C GLU A 206 -12.31 9.74 10.25
N SER A 207 -11.73 10.69 11.00
CA SER A 207 -10.33 11.10 10.89
C SER A 207 -9.31 10.07 11.38
N ASP A 208 -9.76 9.02 12.11
CA ASP A 208 -8.88 7.96 12.61
C ASP A 208 -8.49 6.96 11.51
N VAL A 209 -9.12 7.07 10.35
CA VAL A 209 -8.86 6.18 9.21
C VAL A 209 -8.49 6.98 7.97
N ARG A 210 -7.50 6.48 7.23
CA ARG A 210 -6.98 7.10 6.03
C ARG A 210 -7.16 6.19 4.82
N THR A 211 -7.44 6.80 3.69
CA THR A 211 -7.46 6.13 2.38
C THR A 211 -6.19 6.50 1.62
N VAL A 212 -5.36 5.50 1.37
CA VAL A 212 -4.16 5.59 0.51
C VAL A 212 -4.52 5.02 -0.86
N ALA A 213 -4.51 5.85 -1.89
CA ALA A 213 -4.83 5.45 -3.25
C ALA A 213 -3.55 5.34 -4.10
N MET A 214 -3.27 4.13 -4.57
CA MET A 214 -2.12 3.86 -5.45
C MET A 214 -2.62 3.68 -6.88
N LEU A 215 -2.10 4.49 -7.81
CA LEU A 215 -2.44 4.41 -9.23
C LEU A 215 -1.21 4.58 -10.12
N PRO A 216 -1.19 3.96 -11.31
CA PRO A 216 -0.20 4.27 -12.33
C PRO A 216 -0.35 5.73 -12.75
N VAL A 217 0.77 6.41 -12.93
CA VAL A 217 0.78 7.82 -13.34
C VAL A 217 1.88 8.08 -14.36
N SER A 218 1.57 8.89 -15.38
CA SER A 218 2.52 9.31 -16.41
C SER A 218 2.18 10.70 -16.92
N VAL A 219 3.14 11.63 -16.85
CA VAL A 219 3.08 12.93 -17.49
C VAL A 219 3.77 12.83 -18.85
N THR A 220 2.99 12.83 -19.92
CA THR A 220 3.51 12.61 -21.27
C THR A 220 2.61 13.25 -22.33
N ASP A 221 3.21 13.65 -23.43
CA ASP A 221 2.48 14.10 -24.63
C ASP A 221 2.05 12.91 -25.51
N ASN A 222 2.66 11.71 -25.30
CA ASN A 222 2.29 10.47 -25.99
C ASN A 222 1.28 9.67 -25.17
N VAL A 223 0.08 10.21 -25.02
CA VAL A 223 -1.01 9.62 -24.21
C VAL A 223 -1.38 8.22 -24.69
N ASP A 224 -1.51 8.02 -25.99
CA ASP A 224 -1.90 6.73 -26.59
C ASP A 224 -0.85 5.64 -26.34
N GLY A 225 0.43 5.99 -26.50
CA GLY A 225 1.54 5.07 -26.21
C GLY A 225 1.63 4.70 -24.73
N ALA A 226 1.46 5.66 -23.83
CA ALA A 226 1.44 5.41 -22.38
C ALA A 226 0.23 4.55 -21.97
N ARG A 227 -0.94 4.79 -22.56
CA ARG A 227 -2.14 3.97 -22.31
C ARG A 227 -1.97 2.53 -22.78
N ALA A 228 -1.39 2.34 -23.97
CA ALA A 228 -1.07 1.01 -24.48
C ALA A 228 -0.07 0.27 -23.56
N ALA A 229 0.99 0.96 -23.12
CA ALA A 229 1.98 0.41 -22.18
C ALA A 229 1.35 0.03 -20.83
N ALA A 230 0.47 0.85 -20.27
CA ALA A 230 -0.29 0.54 -19.06
C ALA A 230 -1.19 -0.70 -19.26
N GLY A 231 -1.86 -0.80 -20.42
CA GLY A 231 -2.70 -1.93 -20.76
C GLY A 231 -1.94 -3.25 -20.81
N GLU A 232 -0.74 -3.25 -21.38
CA GLU A 232 0.15 -4.42 -21.41
C GLU A 232 0.69 -4.78 -20.02
N GLN A 233 1.27 -3.79 -19.32
CA GLN A 233 1.95 -4.01 -18.04
C GLN A 233 0.99 -4.48 -16.95
N PHE A 234 -0.22 -3.96 -16.92
CA PHE A 234 -1.21 -4.24 -15.88
C PHE A 234 -2.30 -5.22 -16.31
N ALA A 235 -2.18 -5.87 -17.47
CA ALA A 235 -3.18 -6.79 -18.03
C ALA A 235 -3.67 -7.87 -17.05
N MET A 236 -2.79 -8.36 -16.19
CA MET A 236 -3.11 -9.41 -15.22
C MET A 236 -4.25 -9.05 -14.25
N TYR A 237 -4.42 -7.75 -13.95
CA TYR A 237 -5.44 -7.30 -13.00
C TYR A 237 -6.87 -7.43 -13.54
N ASN A 238 -7.06 -7.56 -14.86
CA ASN A 238 -8.34 -7.93 -15.45
C ASN A 238 -8.87 -9.30 -14.99
N ASN A 239 -7.95 -10.22 -14.65
CA ASN A 239 -8.28 -11.60 -14.29
C ASN A 239 -8.40 -11.81 -12.78
N LEU A 240 -8.20 -10.76 -11.98
CA LEU A 240 -8.30 -10.82 -10.53
C LEU A 240 -9.68 -10.29 -10.09
N PRO A 241 -10.56 -11.15 -9.51
CA PRO A 241 -11.96 -10.81 -9.26
C PRO A 241 -12.18 -9.51 -8.45
N SER A 242 -11.31 -9.26 -7.48
CA SER A 242 -11.39 -8.05 -6.64
C SER A 242 -11.13 -6.77 -7.42
N TYR A 243 -10.16 -6.77 -8.33
CA TYR A 243 -9.85 -5.61 -9.19
C TYR A 243 -10.87 -5.46 -10.30
N LYS A 244 -11.27 -6.58 -10.92
CA LYS A 244 -12.34 -6.52 -11.93
C LYS A 244 -13.60 -5.88 -11.38
N ALA A 245 -14.00 -6.21 -10.16
CA ALA A 245 -15.16 -5.58 -9.51
C ALA A 245 -14.99 -4.06 -9.33
N MET A 246 -13.77 -3.55 -9.14
CA MET A 246 -13.52 -2.10 -9.04
C MET A 246 -13.56 -1.44 -10.43
N LEU A 247 -12.95 -2.07 -11.44
CA LEU A 247 -13.01 -1.60 -12.83
C LEU A 247 -14.45 -1.55 -13.34
N ASP A 248 -15.25 -2.58 -13.04
CA ASP A 248 -16.68 -2.63 -13.40
C ASP A 248 -17.49 -1.50 -12.74
N ARG A 249 -17.19 -1.11 -11.49
CA ARG A 249 -17.81 0.03 -10.81
C ARG A 249 -17.52 1.36 -11.49
N GLU A 250 -16.31 1.53 -12.00
CA GLU A 250 -15.91 2.69 -12.79
C GLU A 250 -16.59 2.73 -14.16
N GLY A 251 -16.90 1.56 -14.74
CA GLY A 251 -17.25 1.39 -16.13
C GLY A 251 -16.01 1.32 -17.04
N PHE A 252 -14.87 0.96 -16.48
CA PHE A 252 -13.61 0.81 -17.20
C PHE A 252 -13.58 -0.50 -17.99
N THR A 253 -12.92 -0.47 -19.15
CA THR A 253 -12.74 -1.64 -20.00
C THR A 253 -11.54 -2.48 -19.58
N GLY A 254 -10.58 -1.85 -18.88
CA GLY A 254 -9.37 -2.51 -18.40
C GLY A 254 -8.54 -1.63 -17.46
N PRO A 255 -7.44 -2.19 -16.93
CA PRO A 255 -6.58 -1.51 -15.98
C PRO A 255 -5.90 -0.24 -16.53
N ALA A 256 -5.73 -0.13 -17.86
CA ALA A 256 -5.20 1.09 -18.49
C ALA A 256 -6.09 2.32 -18.24
N ASP A 257 -7.40 2.10 -18.06
CA ASP A 257 -8.34 3.20 -17.80
C ASP A 257 -8.22 3.76 -16.38
N ALA A 258 -7.63 2.99 -15.47
CA ALA A 258 -7.34 3.44 -14.10
C ALA A 258 -6.04 4.26 -14.01
N ALA A 259 -5.21 4.27 -15.06
CA ALA A 259 -3.96 5.03 -15.07
C ALA A 259 -4.24 6.52 -15.32
N ILE A 260 -3.58 7.38 -14.53
CA ILE A 260 -3.61 8.84 -14.68
C ILE A 260 -2.55 9.23 -15.70
N ILE A 261 -2.98 9.61 -16.92
CA ILE A 261 -2.09 9.87 -18.05
C ILE A 261 -2.50 11.17 -18.76
N GLY A 262 -1.57 12.04 -19.04
CA GLY A 262 -1.78 13.28 -19.76
C GLY A 262 -0.62 14.26 -19.64
N ASP A 263 -0.87 15.50 -20.02
CA ASP A 263 0.02 16.61 -19.71
C ASP A 263 -0.03 16.97 -18.20
N GLU A 264 0.84 17.89 -17.76
CA GLU A 264 0.92 18.31 -16.37
C GLU A 264 -0.42 18.82 -15.82
N SER A 265 -1.16 19.57 -16.63
CA SER A 265 -2.44 20.16 -16.18
C SER A 265 -3.50 19.09 -15.97
N THR A 266 -3.59 18.15 -16.88
CA THR A 266 -4.53 17.02 -16.85
C THR A 266 -4.25 16.09 -15.68
N VAL A 267 -2.98 15.70 -15.49
CA VAL A 267 -2.56 14.82 -14.40
C VAL A 267 -2.75 15.49 -13.04
N ALA A 268 -2.35 16.76 -12.92
CA ALA A 268 -2.53 17.54 -11.69
C ALA A 268 -4.00 17.65 -11.26
N GLU A 269 -4.89 17.91 -12.22
CA GLU A 269 -6.32 18.04 -11.96
C GLU A 269 -6.93 16.70 -11.48
N GLN A 270 -6.61 15.60 -12.16
CA GLN A 270 -7.09 14.28 -11.76
C GLN A 270 -6.61 13.89 -10.35
N ILE A 271 -5.36 14.20 -10.01
CA ILE A 271 -4.82 13.91 -8.66
C ILE A 271 -5.50 14.79 -7.62
N ARG A 272 -5.69 16.11 -7.86
CA ARG A 272 -6.39 16.99 -6.91
C ARG A 272 -7.81 16.52 -6.62
N GLN A 273 -8.51 16.08 -7.67
CA GLN A 273 -9.87 15.54 -7.55
C GLN A 273 -9.94 14.33 -6.61
N LEU A 274 -8.92 13.46 -6.56
CA LEU A 274 -8.89 12.38 -5.58
C LEU A 274 -8.92 12.91 -4.14
N GLY A 275 -8.19 13.99 -3.85
CA GLY A 275 -8.22 14.66 -2.54
C GLY A 275 -9.62 15.20 -2.19
N GLU A 276 -10.33 15.79 -3.16
CA GLU A 276 -11.71 16.26 -2.96
C GLU A 276 -12.68 15.10 -2.67
N PHE A 277 -12.39 13.91 -3.17
CA PHE A 277 -13.16 12.69 -2.90
C PHE A 277 -12.81 12.04 -1.56
N GLY A 278 -11.90 12.63 -0.79
CA GLY A 278 -11.54 12.19 0.55
C GLY A 278 -10.41 11.17 0.59
N VAL A 279 -9.61 11.08 -0.47
CA VAL A 279 -8.32 10.35 -0.44
C VAL A 279 -7.34 11.18 0.40
N ASP A 280 -6.71 10.55 1.37
CA ASP A 280 -5.76 11.20 2.29
C ASP A 280 -4.34 11.20 1.74
N GLU A 281 -4.00 10.21 0.93
CA GLU A 281 -2.68 10.05 0.32
C GLU A 281 -2.78 9.44 -1.07
N PHE A 282 -2.18 10.11 -2.05
CA PHE A 282 -1.97 9.57 -3.40
C PHE A 282 -0.55 9.03 -3.52
N VAL A 283 -0.42 7.82 -4.04
CA VAL A 283 0.87 7.18 -4.29
C VAL A 283 1.03 6.91 -5.78
N GLY A 284 1.91 7.64 -6.43
CA GLY A 284 2.19 7.48 -7.85
C GLY A 284 3.08 6.28 -8.15
N ILE A 285 2.63 5.42 -9.07
CA ILE A 285 3.46 4.35 -9.64
C ILE A 285 3.89 4.77 -11.03
N LEU A 286 5.16 5.13 -11.16
CA LEU A 286 5.77 5.56 -12.41
C LEU A 286 6.09 4.32 -13.26
N PHE A 287 5.28 4.05 -14.25
CA PHE A 287 5.36 2.81 -15.04
C PHE A 287 6.09 2.97 -16.37
N ASP A 288 6.39 4.19 -16.80
CA ASP A 288 7.10 4.44 -18.05
C ASP A 288 8.51 3.85 -18.03
N ARG A 289 8.94 3.37 -19.20
CA ARG A 289 10.33 2.92 -19.42
C ARG A 289 11.28 4.07 -19.68
N ASP A 290 10.76 5.18 -20.20
CA ASP A 290 11.51 6.39 -20.50
C ASP A 290 11.86 7.14 -19.20
N ALA A 291 13.16 7.40 -18.99
CA ALA A 291 13.67 8.10 -17.82
C ALA A 291 13.25 9.58 -17.77
N GLU A 292 13.14 10.24 -18.92
CA GLU A 292 12.72 11.64 -19.01
C GLU A 292 11.25 11.79 -18.62
N VAL A 293 10.38 10.89 -19.12
CA VAL A 293 8.95 10.84 -18.75
C VAL A 293 8.80 10.58 -17.23
N ARG A 294 9.58 9.66 -16.67
CA ARG A 294 9.55 9.44 -15.22
C ARG A 294 10.01 10.66 -14.43
N ALA A 295 11.07 11.33 -14.86
CA ALA A 295 11.57 12.54 -14.20
C ALA A 295 10.54 13.68 -14.29
N ARG A 296 9.92 13.88 -15.46
CA ARG A 296 8.83 14.86 -15.70
C ARG A 296 7.63 14.56 -14.78
N THR A 297 7.26 13.29 -14.64
CA THR A 297 6.17 12.86 -13.76
C THR A 297 6.48 13.13 -12.30
N ARG A 298 7.68 12.77 -11.80
CA ARG A 298 8.11 13.09 -10.43
C ARG A 298 8.13 14.59 -10.16
N ALA A 299 8.64 15.36 -11.10
CA ALA A 299 8.68 16.83 -10.98
C ALA A 299 7.27 17.42 -10.77
N LEU A 300 6.26 16.94 -11.50
CA LEU A 300 4.87 17.34 -11.26
C LEU A 300 4.38 16.89 -9.89
N LEU A 301 4.54 15.60 -9.55
CA LEU A 301 4.06 15.07 -8.26
C LEU A 301 4.60 15.84 -7.07
N ARG A 302 5.86 16.26 -7.12
CA ARG A 302 6.47 17.09 -6.09
C ARG A 302 5.76 18.44 -5.93
N THR A 303 5.30 19.07 -7.01
CA THR A 303 4.60 20.38 -6.93
C THR A 303 3.20 20.26 -6.32
N LEU A 304 2.63 19.04 -6.27
CA LEU A 304 1.31 18.76 -5.70
C LEU A 304 1.39 18.38 -4.22
N HIS A 305 2.59 18.16 -3.70
CA HIS A 305 2.82 17.93 -2.25
C HIS A 305 2.48 19.21 -1.48
N PRO A 306 1.71 19.13 -0.35
CA PRO A 306 1.33 20.28 0.44
C PRO A 306 2.53 21.02 1.05
#